data_de96848268718876977902d7829ec177
#
_entry.id   de96848268718876977902d7829ec177
#
_cell.length_a   1.000
_cell.length_b   1.000
_cell.length_c   1.000
_cell.angle_alpha   90.00
_cell.angle_beta   90.00
_cell.angle_gamma   90.00
#
_symmetry.space_group_name_H-M   'P 1'
#
loop_
_entity.id
_entity.type
_entity.pdbx_description
1 polymer ?
#
loop_
_entity_poly.entity_id
_entity_poly.type
_entity_poly.pdbx_seq_one_letter_code
_entity_poly.pdbx_strand_id
1 'polypeptide(L)'
;MKPFIKVGALSVAVIAAAVLAAAAYAGPAAPDVPEAIAVPEGNKVFLVGEAVGVQIYACNAVAGGYRWDFVAPRANLYDERGMLLTTHFGGPSWQARDGSLVVGTVVDRAPVAGAIPWLLLAAASTSAGADGDRLAHTTFIQRIATTGGLAPAEASCHAGTVGTQAEVPYTADYYFWKATGSGS
;
A
#
# COMPACT_ATOMS: atom_id res chain seq x y z
N MET A 1 -89.95 -4.58 -14.18
CA MET A 1 -88.69 -5.30 -14.31
C MET A 1 -87.61 -4.26 -14.62
N LYS A 2 -86.68 -3.98 -13.70
CA LYS A 2 -85.54 -3.06 -13.92
C LYS A 2 -84.27 -3.90 -14.01
N PRO A 3 -83.35 -3.67 -14.99
CA PRO A 3 -82.12 -4.41 -15.07
C PRO A 3 -81.07 -3.80 -14.10
N PHE A 4 -80.41 -4.65 -13.36
CA PHE A 4 -79.26 -4.32 -12.52
C PHE A 4 -78.01 -4.28 -13.41
N ILE A 5 -77.34 -3.10 -13.45
CA ILE A 5 -76.03 -2.92 -14.08
C ILE A 5 -74.97 -3.31 -13.03
N LYS A 6 -74.19 -4.36 -13.33
CA LYS A 6 -73.01 -4.72 -12.56
C LYS A 6 -71.85 -3.83 -12.96
N VAL A 7 -71.35 -3.00 -12.09
CA VAL A 7 -70.11 -2.24 -12.24
C VAL A 7 -68.95 -3.14 -11.82
N GLY A 8 -68.13 -3.55 -12.79
CA GLY A 8 -66.89 -4.29 -12.53
C GLY A 8 -65.80 -3.33 -12.08
N ALA A 9 -65.25 -3.55 -10.90
CA ALA A 9 -64.11 -2.81 -10.37
C ALA A 9 -62.83 -3.32 -11.07
N LEU A 10 -62.17 -2.43 -11.85
CA LEU A 10 -60.88 -2.71 -12.47
C LEU A 10 -59.80 -2.40 -11.43
N SER A 11 -59.16 -3.45 -10.87
CA SER A 11 -58.02 -3.32 -9.96
C SER A 11 -56.76 -3.06 -10.77
N VAL A 12 -56.23 -1.85 -10.73
CA VAL A 12 -54.93 -1.50 -11.30
C VAL A 12 -53.85 -1.91 -10.29
N ALA A 13 -53.12 -3.00 -10.57
CA ALA A 13 -51.95 -3.39 -9.81
C ALA A 13 -50.75 -2.50 -10.26
N VAL A 14 -50.32 -1.59 -9.40
CA VAL A 14 -49.09 -0.81 -9.60
C VAL A 14 -47.93 -1.69 -9.15
N ILE A 15 -47.15 -2.21 -10.12
CA ILE A 15 -45.90 -2.89 -9.88
C ILE A 15 -44.84 -1.82 -9.68
N ALA A 16 -44.45 -1.57 -8.42
CA ALA A 16 -43.30 -0.74 -8.10
C ALA A 16 -42.01 -1.54 -8.34
N ALA A 17 -41.34 -1.29 -9.47
CA ALA A 17 -40.01 -1.83 -9.75
C ALA A 17 -39.01 -1.10 -8.87
N ALA A 18 -38.56 -1.74 -7.78
CA ALA A 18 -37.41 -1.26 -6.98
C ALA A 18 -36.12 -1.46 -7.77
N VAL A 19 -35.58 -0.40 -8.35
CA VAL A 19 -34.23 -0.39 -8.93
C VAL A 19 -33.24 -0.35 -7.76
N LEU A 20 -32.72 -1.50 -7.38
CA LEU A 20 -31.53 -1.58 -6.52
C LEU A 20 -30.33 -1.08 -7.32
N ALA A 21 -29.95 0.17 -7.15
CA ALA A 21 -28.66 0.67 -7.59
C ALA A 21 -27.58 -0.05 -6.77
N ALA A 22 -26.90 -1.03 -7.37
CA ALA A 22 -25.68 -1.58 -6.80
C ALA A 22 -24.67 -0.42 -6.70
N ALA A 23 -24.37 0.04 -5.49
CA ALA A 23 -23.26 0.96 -5.26
C ALA A 23 -21.99 0.23 -5.72
N ALA A 24 -21.43 0.62 -6.84
CA ALA A 24 -20.12 0.16 -7.26
C ALA A 24 -19.13 0.53 -6.15
N TYR A 25 -18.52 -0.47 -5.54
CA TYR A 25 -17.49 -0.25 -4.53
C TYR A 25 -16.30 0.38 -5.25
N ALA A 26 -16.20 1.71 -5.19
CA ALA A 26 -15.04 2.42 -5.68
C ALA A 26 -13.88 2.00 -4.78
N GLY A 27 -12.85 1.36 -5.35
CA GLY A 27 -11.62 1.04 -4.61
C GLY A 27 -10.97 2.31 -4.03
N PRO A 28 -9.90 2.18 -3.25
CA PRO A 28 -9.21 3.33 -2.67
C PRO A 28 -8.81 4.34 -3.74
N ALA A 29 -8.94 5.63 -3.44
CA ALA A 29 -8.55 6.71 -4.34
C ALA A 29 -7.03 6.76 -4.50
N ALA A 30 -6.57 7.19 -5.69
CA ALA A 30 -5.16 7.48 -5.90
C ALA A 30 -4.74 8.68 -5.04
N PRO A 31 -3.54 8.65 -4.42
CA PRO A 31 -3.03 9.78 -3.66
C PRO A 31 -2.57 10.92 -4.58
N ASP A 32 -2.64 12.16 -4.09
CA ASP A 32 -2.00 13.31 -4.74
C ASP A 32 -0.50 13.30 -4.41
N VAL A 33 0.34 13.23 -5.43
CA VAL A 33 1.80 13.06 -5.29
C VAL A 33 2.55 13.89 -6.33
N PRO A 34 3.82 14.25 -6.06
CA PRO A 34 4.70 14.81 -7.09
C PRO A 34 4.80 13.93 -8.33
N GLU A 35 4.90 14.56 -9.52
CA GLU A 35 4.97 13.88 -10.81
C GLU A 35 6.06 12.79 -10.87
N ALA A 36 7.21 13.03 -10.25
CA ALA A 36 8.35 12.09 -10.22
C ALA A 36 7.97 10.71 -9.63
N ILE A 37 6.97 10.64 -8.76
CA ILE A 37 6.51 9.40 -8.14
C ILE A 37 5.06 9.04 -8.51
N ALA A 38 4.50 9.69 -9.55
CA ALA A 38 3.19 9.35 -10.07
C ALA A 38 3.22 7.95 -10.73
N VAL A 39 2.20 7.15 -10.48
CA VAL A 39 2.07 5.84 -11.13
C VAL A 39 1.56 6.05 -12.57
N PRO A 40 2.15 5.38 -13.58
CA PRO A 40 1.69 5.48 -14.96
C PRO A 40 0.20 5.16 -15.14
N GLU A 41 -0.43 5.79 -16.14
CA GLU A 41 -1.80 5.48 -16.53
C GLU A 41 -2.01 3.99 -16.79
N GLY A 42 -3.26 3.54 -16.74
CA GLY A 42 -3.60 2.12 -16.89
C GLY A 42 -3.44 1.30 -15.61
N ASN A 43 -3.18 1.93 -14.48
CA ASN A 43 -3.12 1.30 -13.17
C ASN A 43 -4.18 1.89 -12.21
N LYS A 44 -4.60 1.11 -11.23
CA LYS A 44 -5.53 1.53 -10.17
C LYS A 44 -5.06 1.06 -8.81
N VAL A 45 -5.32 1.83 -7.76
CA VAL A 45 -5.10 1.41 -6.38
C VAL A 45 -6.07 0.28 -6.05
N PHE A 46 -5.57 -0.77 -5.39
CA PHE A 46 -6.41 -1.87 -4.91
C PHE A 46 -6.22 -2.17 -3.42
N LEU A 47 -5.13 -1.71 -2.82
CA LEU A 47 -4.84 -1.90 -1.41
C LEU A 47 -4.08 -0.69 -0.88
N VAL A 48 -4.45 -0.22 0.32
CA VAL A 48 -3.72 0.81 1.07
C VAL A 48 -3.43 0.26 2.45
N GLY A 49 -2.21 0.47 2.94
CA GLY A 49 -1.80 0.04 4.27
C GLY A 49 -0.97 1.10 4.96
N GLU A 50 -1.33 1.40 6.21
CA GLU A 50 -0.60 2.29 7.11
C GLU A 50 0.53 1.50 7.78
N ALA A 51 1.78 1.88 7.54
CA ALA A 51 2.95 1.21 8.05
C ALA A 51 3.41 1.80 9.37
N VAL A 52 3.72 0.91 10.31
CA VAL A 52 4.44 1.23 11.55
C VAL A 52 5.61 0.26 11.67
N GLY A 53 6.82 0.81 11.83
CA GLY A 53 8.01 -0.03 11.90
C GLY A 53 9.30 0.74 12.07
N VAL A 54 10.40 0.15 11.63
CA VAL A 54 11.74 0.69 11.74
C VAL A 54 12.50 0.59 10.42
N GLN A 55 13.39 1.56 10.19
CA GLN A 55 14.48 1.45 9.24
C GLN A 55 15.69 0.97 10.01
N ILE A 56 16.32 -0.12 9.55
CA ILE A 56 17.51 -0.72 10.19
C ILE A 56 18.74 -0.20 9.48
N TYR A 57 19.68 0.31 10.24
CA TYR A 57 20.98 0.79 9.78
C TYR A 57 22.09 0.04 10.48
N ALA A 58 23.22 -0.18 9.79
CA ALA A 58 24.43 -0.73 10.36
C ALA A 58 25.56 0.30 10.32
N CYS A 59 26.30 0.44 11.42
CA CYS A 59 27.49 1.28 11.48
C CYS A 59 28.67 0.50 10.90
N ASN A 60 29.22 0.98 9.79
CA ASN A 60 30.30 0.35 9.05
C ASN A 60 31.56 1.23 9.01
N ALA A 61 32.73 0.59 9.07
CA ALA A 61 33.98 1.23 8.71
C ALA A 61 34.06 1.33 7.18
N VAL A 62 34.41 2.51 6.69
CA VAL A 62 34.60 2.80 5.26
C VAL A 62 35.91 3.53 5.03
N ALA A 63 36.36 3.67 3.78
CA ALA A 63 37.55 4.44 3.49
C ALA A 63 37.36 5.89 3.98
N GLY A 64 38.22 6.31 4.92
CA GLY A 64 38.24 7.65 5.48
C GLY A 64 37.32 7.89 6.69
N GLY A 65 36.66 6.86 7.25
CA GLY A 65 35.80 7.04 8.43
C GLY A 65 34.80 5.95 8.72
N TYR A 66 33.64 6.37 9.15
CA TYR A 66 32.54 5.52 9.54
C TYR A 66 31.23 6.08 9.03
N ARG A 67 30.24 5.23 8.73
CA ARG A 67 28.91 5.68 8.33
C ARG A 67 27.84 4.67 8.70
N TRP A 68 26.60 5.16 8.81
CA TRP A 68 25.41 4.34 8.87
C TRP A 68 24.95 3.93 7.47
N ASP A 69 25.00 2.65 7.16
CA ASP A 69 24.45 2.10 5.92
C ASP A 69 23.07 1.53 6.18
N PHE A 70 22.11 1.82 5.29
CA PHE A 70 20.78 1.23 5.33
C PHE A 70 20.86 -0.27 5.05
N VAL A 71 20.21 -1.08 5.91
CA VAL A 71 20.18 -2.54 5.80
C VAL A 71 18.84 -3.01 5.23
N ALA A 72 17.75 -2.68 5.94
CA ALA A 72 16.41 -3.15 5.58
C ALA A 72 15.33 -2.38 6.34
N PRO A 73 14.09 -2.31 5.83
CA PRO A 73 12.93 -2.00 6.63
C PRO A 73 12.48 -3.23 7.42
N ARG A 74 11.78 -3.00 8.52
CA ARG A 74 10.95 -3.98 9.22
C ARG A 74 9.70 -3.28 9.71
N ALA A 75 8.54 -3.55 9.07
CA ALA A 75 7.29 -2.89 9.41
C ALA A 75 6.09 -3.82 9.22
N ASN A 76 5.00 -3.49 9.89
CA ASN A 76 3.68 -4.03 9.65
C ASN A 76 2.81 -2.96 9.01
N LEU A 77 1.98 -3.36 8.05
CA LEU A 77 1.00 -2.50 7.40
C LEU A 77 -0.41 -2.92 7.85
N TYR A 78 -1.20 -1.95 8.24
CA TYR A 78 -2.55 -2.14 8.78
C TYR A 78 -3.58 -1.42 7.92
N ASP A 79 -4.81 -1.91 7.92
CA ASP A 79 -5.95 -1.18 7.36
C ASP A 79 -6.49 -0.14 8.37
N GLU A 80 -7.46 0.68 7.95
CA GLU A 80 -8.14 1.70 8.76
C GLU A 80 -8.80 1.14 10.04
N ARG A 81 -9.01 -0.17 10.12
CA ARG A 81 -9.57 -0.87 11.29
C ARG A 81 -8.49 -1.44 12.20
N GLY A 82 -7.22 -1.22 11.87
CA GLY A 82 -6.08 -1.77 12.60
C GLY A 82 -5.82 -3.26 12.33
N MET A 83 -6.39 -3.83 11.26
CA MET A 83 -6.13 -5.23 10.90
C MET A 83 -4.85 -5.33 10.06
N LEU A 84 -3.97 -6.27 10.43
CA LEU A 84 -2.74 -6.52 9.68
C LEU A 84 -3.05 -6.95 8.25
N LEU A 85 -2.52 -6.20 7.29
CA LEU A 85 -2.61 -6.49 5.85
C LEU A 85 -1.38 -7.23 5.35
N THR A 86 -0.19 -6.65 5.59
CA THR A 86 1.08 -7.17 5.11
C THR A 86 2.21 -6.92 6.12
N THR A 87 3.27 -7.72 6.03
CA THR A 87 4.57 -7.43 6.63
C THR A 87 5.51 -6.88 5.56
N HIS A 88 6.38 -5.94 5.93
CA HIS A 88 7.36 -5.31 5.04
C HIS A 88 8.78 -5.55 5.57
N PHE A 89 9.66 -6.04 4.71
CA PHE A 89 11.02 -6.43 5.05
C PHE A 89 12.01 -6.22 3.89
N GLY A 90 13.25 -6.61 4.08
CA GLY A 90 14.31 -6.40 3.11
C GLY A 90 14.02 -6.96 1.72
N GLY A 91 14.55 -6.23 0.72
CA GLY A 91 14.44 -6.61 -0.65
C GLY A 91 13.95 -5.56 -1.64
N PRO A 92 13.23 -4.45 -1.32
CA PRO A 92 12.11 -4.31 -0.38
C PRO A 92 10.94 -5.23 -0.74
N SER A 93 10.41 -5.94 0.24
CA SER A 93 9.39 -6.98 0.04
C SER A 93 8.18 -6.74 0.92
N TRP A 94 7.01 -7.15 0.43
CA TRP A 94 5.74 -7.16 1.19
C TRP A 94 5.11 -8.53 1.06
N GLN A 95 4.74 -9.13 2.19
CA GLN A 95 4.02 -10.40 2.23
C GLN A 95 2.66 -10.20 2.90
N ALA A 96 1.60 -10.56 2.21
CA ALA A 96 0.25 -10.54 2.74
C ALA A 96 -0.04 -11.79 3.61
N ARG A 97 -1.15 -11.73 4.36
CA ARG A 97 -1.55 -12.83 5.26
C ARG A 97 -1.89 -14.13 4.53
N ASP A 98 -2.26 -14.06 3.26
CA ASP A 98 -2.54 -15.22 2.39
C ASP A 98 -1.25 -15.86 1.83
N GLY A 99 -0.07 -15.34 2.24
CA GLY A 99 1.24 -15.79 1.78
C GLY A 99 1.69 -15.19 0.46
N SER A 100 0.83 -14.44 -0.24
CA SER A 100 1.24 -13.75 -1.48
C SER A 100 2.32 -12.70 -1.21
N LEU A 101 3.24 -12.54 -2.18
CA LEU A 101 4.43 -11.72 -2.03
C LEU A 101 4.60 -10.78 -3.21
N VAL A 102 5.06 -9.56 -2.95
CA VAL A 102 5.63 -8.66 -3.97
C VAL A 102 7.00 -8.19 -3.52
N VAL A 103 7.95 -8.17 -4.45
CA VAL A 103 9.27 -7.55 -4.31
C VAL A 103 9.30 -6.33 -5.21
N GLY A 104 9.72 -5.17 -4.66
CA GLY A 104 9.76 -3.91 -5.39
C GLY A 104 11.18 -3.53 -5.78
N THR A 105 11.30 -2.71 -6.83
CA THR A 105 12.51 -1.98 -7.19
C THR A 105 12.20 -0.49 -7.25
N VAL A 106 13.01 0.33 -6.59
CA VAL A 106 12.82 1.79 -6.58
C VAL A 106 13.01 2.34 -7.99
N VAL A 107 11.99 3.04 -8.50
CA VAL A 107 11.99 3.74 -9.78
C VAL A 107 12.39 5.19 -9.57
N ASP A 108 11.71 5.88 -8.63
CA ASP A 108 11.96 7.29 -8.35
C ASP A 108 11.60 7.64 -6.89
N ARG A 109 11.97 8.86 -6.49
CA ARG A 109 11.80 9.35 -5.12
C ARG A 109 11.49 10.84 -5.07
N ALA A 110 10.75 11.24 -4.06
CA ALA A 110 10.52 12.63 -3.71
C ALA A 110 11.04 12.88 -2.28
N PRO A 111 11.97 13.84 -2.07
CA PRO A 111 12.54 14.09 -0.76
C PRO A 111 11.51 14.69 0.21
N VAL A 112 11.63 14.35 1.48
CA VAL A 112 10.79 14.85 2.57
C VAL A 112 11.70 15.39 3.67
N ALA A 113 11.42 16.60 4.16
CA ALA A 113 12.18 17.18 5.25
C ALA A 113 11.94 16.38 6.55
N GLY A 114 13.03 15.93 7.19
CA GLY A 114 12.96 15.23 8.48
C GLY A 114 12.47 13.77 8.43
N ALA A 115 12.25 13.22 7.24
CA ALA A 115 11.82 11.84 7.08
C ALA A 115 12.48 11.14 5.88
N ILE A 116 12.36 9.82 5.82
CA ILE A 116 12.75 9.05 4.63
C ILE A 116 11.91 9.48 3.41
N PRO A 117 12.48 9.47 2.18
CA PRO A 117 11.78 9.98 1.00
C PRO A 117 10.52 9.19 0.67
N TRP A 118 9.57 9.84 0.03
CA TRP A 118 8.51 9.15 -0.70
C TRP A 118 9.11 8.40 -1.88
N LEU A 119 8.50 7.29 -2.26
CA LEU A 119 9.03 6.41 -3.32
C LEU A 119 7.93 5.98 -4.28
N LEU A 120 8.31 5.86 -5.54
CA LEU A 120 7.67 4.98 -6.51
C LEU A 120 8.53 3.73 -6.67
N LEU A 121 7.93 2.56 -6.53
CA LEU A 121 8.55 1.27 -6.81
C LEU A 121 7.75 0.54 -7.88
N ALA A 122 8.45 -0.10 -8.81
CA ALA A 122 7.84 -1.09 -9.70
C ALA A 122 7.94 -2.48 -9.07
N ALA A 123 6.95 -3.33 -9.29
CA ALA A 123 7.04 -4.73 -8.90
C ALA A 123 8.11 -5.44 -9.74
N ALA A 124 9.18 -5.89 -9.09
CA ALA A 124 10.24 -6.68 -9.74
C ALA A 124 9.83 -8.15 -9.86
N SER A 125 9.09 -8.65 -8.87
CA SER A 125 8.47 -9.98 -8.90
C SER A 125 7.26 -10.02 -7.99
N THR A 126 6.32 -10.91 -8.33
CA THR A 126 5.15 -11.23 -7.52
C THR A 126 4.94 -12.74 -7.48
N SER A 127 4.30 -13.24 -6.42
CA SER A 127 3.84 -14.62 -6.34
C SER A 127 2.55 -14.72 -5.57
N ALA A 128 1.71 -15.70 -5.95
CA ALA A 128 0.58 -16.11 -5.13
C ALA A 128 1.10 -16.81 -3.86
N GLY A 129 0.31 -16.77 -2.79
CA GLY A 129 0.51 -17.53 -1.58
C GLY A 129 -0.25 -18.85 -1.59
N ALA A 130 -0.14 -19.61 -0.50
CA ALA A 130 -0.88 -20.84 -0.33
C ALA A 130 -2.40 -20.60 -0.17
N ASP A 131 -2.77 -19.45 0.40
CA ASP A 131 -4.16 -19.15 0.79
C ASP A 131 -4.77 -18.00 -0.04
N GLY A 132 -4.08 -17.54 -1.11
CA GLY A 132 -4.58 -16.47 -1.98
C GLY A 132 -3.51 -15.77 -2.81
N ASP A 133 -3.92 -14.68 -3.46
CA ASP A 133 -3.14 -13.99 -4.47
C ASP A 133 -3.16 -12.44 -4.33
N ARG A 134 -3.50 -11.95 -3.13
CA ARG A 134 -3.74 -10.53 -2.85
C ARG A 134 -2.70 -9.60 -3.48
N LEU A 135 -1.41 -9.94 -3.40
CA LEU A 135 -0.31 -9.13 -3.93
C LEU A 135 0.22 -9.63 -5.29
N ALA A 136 -0.28 -10.76 -5.82
CA ALA A 136 0.27 -11.40 -7.02
C ALA A 136 0.11 -10.57 -8.31
N HIS A 137 -0.81 -9.60 -8.31
CA HIS A 137 -1.07 -8.73 -9.46
C HIS A 137 -0.58 -7.29 -9.28
N THR A 138 0.27 -7.05 -8.27
CA THR A 138 0.86 -5.73 -8.02
C THR A 138 1.78 -5.32 -9.17
N THR A 139 1.57 -4.12 -9.70
CA THR A 139 2.41 -3.50 -10.73
C THR A 139 3.34 -2.45 -10.14
N PHE A 140 2.80 -1.60 -9.24
CA PHE A 140 3.56 -0.55 -8.56
C PHE A 140 3.20 -0.49 -7.08
N ILE A 141 4.15 0.05 -6.30
CA ILE A 141 3.95 0.39 -4.90
C ILE A 141 4.42 1.84 -4.71
N GLN A 142 3.60 2.66 -4.05
CA GLN A 142 4.03 3.97 -3.59
C GLN A 142 4.20 3.96 -2.08
N ARG A 143 5.28 4.58 -1.57
CA ARG A 143 5.45 4.92 -0.16
C ARG A 143 5.33 6.43 -0.04
N ILE A 144 4.35 6.91 0.71
CA ILE A 144 4.09 8.33 0.92
C ILE A 144 3.82 8.64 2.40
N ALA A 145 3.55 9.89 2.74
CA ALA A 145 3.21 10.35 4.09
C ALA A 145 4.22 9.88 5.16
N THR A 146 5.50 9.81 4.79
CA THR A 146 6.55 9.27 5.66
C THR A 146 6.82 10.18 6.85
N THR A 147 7.07 9.58 8.01
CA THR A 147 7.64 10.25 9.19
C THR A 147 8.86 9.51 9.67
N GLY A 148 9.88 10.23 10.15
CA GLY A 148 11.08 9.61 10.74
C GLY A 148 11.87 8.73 9.78
N GLY A 149 12.51 7.72 10.33
CA GLY A 149 13.24 6.68 9.60
C GLY A 149 14.60 7.09 9.04
N LEU A 150 15.07 8.33 9.22
CA LEU A 150 16.39 8.79 8.77
C LEU A 150 17.50 8.05 9.54
N ALA A 151 18.65 7.88 8.89
CA ALA A 151 19.83 7.34 9.57
C ALA A 151 20.15 8.14 10.86
N PRO A 152 20.71 7.49 11.89
CA PRO A 152 21.20 8.19 13.07
C PRO A 152 22.24 9.25 12.70
N ALA A 153 22.51 10.20 13.63
CA ALA A 153 23.54 11.21 13.41
C ALA A 153 24.87 10.56 13.03
N GLU A 154 25.55 11.09 12.02
CA GLU A 154 26.79 10.53 11.48
C GLU A 154 27.85 10.32 12.57
N ALA A 155 28.01 11.30 13.48
CA ALA A 155 28.96 11.23 14.58
C ALA A 155 28.72 10.07 15.58
N SER A 156 27.54 9.45 15.57
CA SER A 156 27.23 8.28 16.39
C SER A 156 27.76 6.95 15.81
N CYS A 157 28.21 6.96 14.55
CA CYS A 157 28.95 5.84 13.97
C CYS A 157 30.44 6.12 14.03
N HIS A 158 31.18 5.36 14.83
CA HIS A 158 32.61 5.55 15.09
C HIS A 158 33.26 4.21 15.47
N ALA A 159 34.56 4.17 15.67
CA ALA A 159 35.31 2.94 15.97
C ALA A 159 34.70 2.08 17.09
N GLY A 160 34.12 2.69 18.11
CA GLY A 160 33.51 1.99 19.24
C GLY A 160 32.10 1.44 18.96
N THR A 161 31.48 1.83 17.85
CA THR A 161 30.12 1.39 17.46
C THR A 161 30.08 0.62 16.14
N VAL A 162 31.24 0.42 15.48
CA VAL A 162 31.32 -0.44 14.28
C VAL A 162 30.73 -1.82 14.55
N GLY A 163 29.91 -2.31 13.61
CA GLY A 163 29.21 -3.59 13.70
C GLY A 163 27.90 -3.54 14.48
N THR A 164 27.55 -2.41 15.11
CA THR A 164 26.23 -2.26 15.75
C THR A 164 25.16 -1.91 14.73
N GLN A 165 23.90 -2.21 15.07
CA GLN A 165 22.73 -1.80 14.31
C GLN A 165 21.90 -0.79 15.12
N ALA A 166 21.22 0.10 14.39
CA ALA A 166 20.23 1.03 14.92
C ALA A 166 18.90 0.80 14.23
N GLU A 167 17.83 0.71 15.01
CA GLU A 167 16.44 0.63 14.54
C GLU A 167 15.79 1.99 14.71
N VAL A 168 15.53 2.68 13.61
CA VAL A 168 14.96 4.03 13.63
C VAL A 168 13.49 3.98 13.28
N PRO A 169 12.58 4.37 14.20
CA PRO A 169 11.14 4.33 13.97
C PRO A 169 10.72 5.16 12.76
N TYR A 170 9.75 4.66 12.00
CA TYR A 170 9.09 5.38 10.92
C TYR A 170 7.65 4.97 10.78
N THR A 171 6.85 5.85 10.16
CA THR A 171 5.53 5.53 9.62
C THR A 171 5.47 5.93 8.16
N ALA A 172 4.55 5.33 7.41
CA ALA A 172 4.29 5.65 6.02
C ALA A 172 2.95 5.06 5.58
N ASP A 173 2.37 5.61 4.51
CA ASP A 173 1.28 4.99 3.80
C ASP A 173 1.82 4.28 2.56
N TYR A 174 1.41 3.03 2.35
CA TYR A 174 1.74 2.26 1.17
C TYR A 174 0.50 2.03 0.32
N TYR A 175 0.57 2.45 -0.94
CA TYR A 175 -0.45 2.25 -1.95
C TYR A 175 0.03 1.18 -2.91
N PHE A 176 -0.74 0.09 -3.03
CA PHE A 176 -0.47 -0.98 -3.99
C PHE A 176 -1.37 -0.82 -5.20
N TRP A 177 -0.78 -0.90 -6.38
CA TRP A 177 -1.43 -0.66 -7.65
C TRP A 177 -1.42 -1.92 -8.49
N LYS A 178 -2.46 -2.10 -9.31
CA LYS A 178 -2.56 -3.17 -10.32
C LYS A 178 -3.07 -2.61 -11.64
N ALA A 179 -2.84 -3.32 -12.75
CA ALA A 179 -3.36 -2.94 -14.05
C ALA A 179 -4.90 -2.86 -14.03
N THR A 180 -5.48 -1.85 -14.71
CA THR A 180 -6.94 -1.65 -14.76
C THR A 180 -7.69 -2.75 -15.51
N GLY A 181 -7.00 -3.52 -16.39
CA GLY A 181 -7.57 -4.64 -17.15
C GLY A 181 -7.38 -6.02 -16.51
N SER A 182 -6.64 -6.15 -15.39
CA SER A 182 -6.52 -7.41 -14.66
C SER A 182 -7.84 -7.69 -13.94
N GLY A 183 -8.54 -8.74 -14.36
CA GLY A 183 -9.77 -9.19 -13.74
C GLY A 183 -9.60 -9.44 -12.24
N SER A 184 -10.64 -9.25 -11.51
CA SER A 184 -10.81 -9.67 -10.12
C SER A 184 -11.02 -11.16 -10.05
#